data_55a4e9c46447bf1c7155cd9010ff7107
#
_entry.id   55a4e9c46447bf1c7155cd9010ff7107
#
_cell.length_a   1.000
_cell.length_b   1.000
_cell.length_c   1.000
_cell.angle_alpha   90.00
_cell.angle_beta   90.00
_cell.angle_gamma   90.00
#
_symmetry.space_group_name_H-M   'P 1'
#
loop_
_entity.id
_entity.type
_entity.pdbx_description
1 polymer ?
#
loop_
_entity_poly.entity_id
_entity_poly.type
_entity_poly.pdbx_seq_one_letter_code
_entity_poly.pdbx_strand_id
1 'polypeptide(L)'
;MRLLLRSTFRIFVRTMRPLAGGPLRRARSGRRLAGAKLKYTDMNSKYALPKDGGLIVDSAPSDIIRRYEKIPASVFEHESEGVGYVADLIVRAIKKHNEYSLSNEIFEDVQPFVLGLTTGRTPLGLYHELVRRYRDGMVSFSNVAVYSLDEFYPIGADEPQSRNYRIHEEFLNHIDILPENIHIPDGTVPESRISRYCESYDRAINHIDLMIIGVGEQGQLGFNEPGSYEKSRTRLVQLSHDSRKIQSSAFSGIDDTPKMAITMGIDTIMRADKIVLMAWG
;
A
#
# COMPACT_ATOMS: atom_id res chain seq x y z
N MET A 1 16.98 23.87 29.20
CA MET A 1 15.94 22.84 29.35
C MET A 1 15.68 22.28 27.97
N ARG A 2 16.38 21.19 27.57
CA ARG A 2 16.25 20.55 26.25
C ARG A 2 15.03 19.62 26.30
N LEU A 3 13.95 20.00 25.61
CA LEU A 3 12.85 19.08 25.33
C LEU A 3 13.41 17.99 24.39
N LEU A 4 13.54 16.78 24.90
CA LEU A 4 13.67 15.58 24.12
C LEU A 4 12.33 15.37 23.38
N LEU A 5 12.25 15.77 22.13
CA LEU A 5 11.23 15.33 21.20
C LEU A 5 11.43 13.82 21.02
N ARG A 6 10.63 13.02 21.73
CA ARG A 6 10.55 11.58 21.49
C ARG A 6 9.87 11.41 20.11
N SER A 7 10.57 10.77 19.18
CA SER A 7 9.99 10.40 17.89
C SER A 7 8.86 9.40 18.15
N THR A 8 7.64 9.75 17.75
CA THR A 8 6.47 8.87 17.84
C THR A 8 6.14 8.31 16.46
N PHE A 9 6.00 7.00 16.36
CA PHE A 9 5.56 6.32 15.15
C PHE A 9 4.03 6.26 15.11
N ARG A 10 3.43 6.65 13.99
CA ARG A 10 1.98 6.67 13.81
C ARG A 10 1.56 5.81 12.64
N ILE A 11 0.58 4.97 12.86
CA ILE A 11 -0.06 4.15 11.84
C ILE A 11 -1.52 4.54 11.74
N PHE A 12 -1.95 4.89 10.52
CA PHE A 12 -3.34 5.17 10.21
C PHE A 12 -3.89 4.02 9.35
N VAL A 13 -4.98 3.40 9.79
CA VAL A 13 -5.63 2.32 9.06
C VAL A 13 -7.00 2.78 8.60
N ARG A 14 -7.25 2.80 7.29
CA ARG A 14 -8.56 3.05 6.72
C ARG A 14 -9.09 1.78 6.08
N THR A 15 -10.29 1.35 6.49
CA THR A 15 -11.07 0.33 5.79
C THR A 15 -12.17 1.03 4.99
N MET A 16 -12.23 0.78 3.68
CA MET A 16 -13.35 1.24 2.87
C MET A 16 -14.54 0.31 3.06
N ARG A 17 -15.74 0.89 3.26
CA ARG A 17 -16.99 0.16 3.07
C ARG A 17 -17.27 0.13 1.57
N PRO A 18 -17.64 -1.01 0.97
CA PRO A 18 -18.10 -1.01 -0.42
C PRO A 18 -19.29 -0.07 -0.54
N LEU A 19 -19.26 0.81 -1.53
CA LEU A 19 -20.41 1.62 -1.91
C LEU A 19 -21.54 0.68 -2.32
N ALA A 20 -22.63 0.69 -1.58
CA ALA A 20 -23.82 -0.08 -1.89
C ALA A 20 -24.43 0.40 -3.22
N GLY A 21 -24.54 -0.51 -4.20
CA GLY A 21 -25.58 -0.45 -5.21
C GLY A 21 -25.26 0.20 -6.54
N GLY A 22 -24.73 -0.61 -7.47
CA GLY A 22 -25.03 -0.47 -8.89
C GLY A 22 -25.71 -1.75 -9.38
N PRO A 23 -26.69 -1.70 -10.34
CA PRO A 23 -27.48 -2.86 -10.70
C PRO A 23 -26.65 -3.86 -11.52
N LEU A 24 -26.48 -5.06 -10.99
CA LEU A 24 -25.98 -6.22 -11.70
C LEU A 24 -26.90 -6.54 -12.90
N ARG A 25 -26.39 -6.44 -14.10
CA ARG A 25 -27.05 -6.96 -15.31
C ARG A 25 -27.21 -8.48 -15.15
N ARG A 26 -28.48 -8.93 -15.15
CA ARG A 26 -28.86 -10.34 -15.13
C ARG A 26 -28.32 -11.05 -16.38
N ALA A 27 -27.41 -11.99 -16.19
CA ALA A 27 -27.24 -13.11 -17.13
C ALA A 27 -28.27 -14.18 -16.74
N ARG A 28 -29.12 -14.57 -17.72
CA ARG A 28 -30.08 -15.67 -17.60
C ARG A 28 -29.33 -16.99 -17.79
N SER A 29 -29.32 -17.87 -16.79
CA SER A 29 -29.67 -19.29 -16.99
C SER A 29 -29.64 -19.98 -15.63
N GLY A 30 -30.69 -20.75 -15.40
CA GLY A 30 -31.09 -21.25 -14.09
C GLY A 30 -30.28 -22.41 -13.58
N ARG A 31 -30.18 -22.40 -12.27
CA ARG A 31 -30.52 -23.50 -11.35
C ARG A 31 -30.43 -22.92 -9.93
N ARG A 32 -31.56 -23.05 -9.23
CA ARG A 32 -31.64 -22.75 -7.79
C ARG A 32 -30.82 -23.78 -7.04
N LEU A 33 -29.83 -23.32 -6.26
CA LEU A 33 -29.35 -24.02 -5.08
C LEU A 33 -29.56 -23.07 -3.91
N ALA A 34 -30.17 -23.62 -2.87
CA ALA A 34 -30.62 -22.90 -1.70
C ALA A 34 -29.47 -22.46 -0.79
N GLY A 35 -29.48 -21.22 -0.44
CA GLY A 35 -29.25 -20.60 0.84
C GLY A 35 -28.00 -20.91 1.65
N ALA A 36 -27.01 -20.08 1.55
CA ALA A 36 -26.32 -19.55 2.72
C ALA A 36 -25.96 -18.07 2.44
N LYS A 37 -26.82 -17.18 2.84
CA LYS A 37 -26.49 -15.77 2.96
C LYS A 37 -25.52 -15.63 4.14
N LEU A 38 -24.23 -15.74 3.89
CA LEU A 38 -23.20 -15.24 4.82
C LEU A 38 -23.34 -13.73 4.83
N LYS A 39 -23.81 -13.19 5.95
CA LYS A 39 -23.95 -11.78 6.17
C LYS A 39 -22.56 -11.16 6.17
N TYR A 40 -22.34 -10.19 5.29
CA TYR A 40 -21.13 -9.36 5.15
C TYR A 40 -20.68 -8.65 6.45
N THR A 41 -21.52 -8.70 7.49
CA THR A 41 -21.25 -8.19 8.84
C THR A 41 -20.21 -8.97 9.61
N ASP A 42 -19.91 -10.23 9.25
CA ASP A 42 -18.95 -11.07 10.00
C ASP A 42 -17.49 -10.86 9.56
N MET A 43 -17.24 -10.32 8.37
CA MET A 43 -15.87 -10.06 7.92
C MET A 43 -15.22 -8.88 8.64
N ASN A 44 -15.99 -7.89 9.07
CA ASN A 44 -15.48 -6.74 9.82
C ASN A 44 -15.13 -7.05 11.29
N SER A 45 -15.72 -8.08 11.90
CA SER A 45 -15.44 -8.44 13.29
C SER A 45 -14.13 -9.23 13.46
N LYS A 46 -13.70 -9.98 12.43
CA LYS A 46 -12.44 -10.76 12.47
C LYS A 46 -11.18 -9.92 12.22
N TYR A 47 -11.32 -8.70 11.72
CA TYR A 47 -10.24 -7.72 11.57
C TYR A 47 -10.38 -6.55 12.54
N ALA A 48 -11.21 -6.69 13.58
CA ALA A 48 -11.18 -5.74 14.69
C ALA A 48 -9.75 -5.72 15.23
N LEU A 49 -9.20 -4.52 15.31
CA LEU A 49 -7.93 -4.28 15.99
C LEU A 49 -8.01 -4.93 17.39
N PRO A 50 -6.95 -5.61 17.86
CA PRO A 50 -6.94 -6.16 19.22
C PRO A 50 -7.33 -5.04 20.18
N LYS A 51 -8.30 -5.31 21.06
CA LYS A 51 -8.72 -4.35 22.08
C LYS A 51 -7.60 -4.06 23.10
N ASP A 52 -6.55 -4.86 23.08
CA ASP A 52 -5.51 -4.91 24.11
C ASP A 52 -4.09 -4.68 23.59
N GLY A 53 -3.92 -4.21 22.36
CA GLY A 53 -2.60 -3.88 21.81
C GLY A 53 -2.19 -2.47 22.21
N GLY A 54 -1.29 -2.36 23.15
CA GLY A 54 -0.38 -1.27 23.52
C GLY A 54 -0.73 0.17 23.12
N LEU A 55 -1.96 0.61 23.37
CA LEU A 55 -2.34 2.01 23.18
C LEU A 55 -1.82 2.82 24.37
N ILE A 56 -0.73 3.53 24.18
CA ILE A 56 -0.45 4.66 25.07
C ILE A 56 -1.40 5.76 24.64
N VAL A 57 -2.55 5.78 25.27
CA VAL A 57 -3.46 6.93 25.21
C VAL A 57 -2.88 7.98 26.15
N ASP A 58 -2.31 9.02 25.56
CA ASP A 58 -2.04 10.24 26.32
C ASP A 58 -3.33 10.67 27.03
N SER A 59 -3.24 11.12 28.27
CA SER A 59 -4.33 11.32 29.23
C SER A 59 -5.34 12.42 28.90
N ALA A 60 -5.58 12.73 27.63
CA ALA A 60 -6.67 13.58 27.19
C ALA A 60 -8.01 12.80 27.16
N PRO A 61 -9.16 13.43 27.43
CA PRO A 61 -10.44 12.73 27.48
C PRO A 61 -10.70 12.02 26.14
N SER A 62 -10.55 10.70 26.17
CA SER A 62 -10.54 9.82 25.00
C SER A 62 -11.76 9.97 24.08
N ASP A 63 -12.88 10.38 24.64
CA ASP A 63 -14.16 10.45 23.93
C ASP A 63 -14.30 11.69 23.03
N ILE A 64 -13.62 12.79 23.38
CA ILE A 64 -13.67 14.03 22.59
C ILE A 64 -12.76 13.91 21.36
N ILE A 65 -11.57 13.34 21.52
CA ILE A 65 -10.60 13.15 20.40
C ILE A 65 -11.16 12.15 19.41
N ARG A 66 -11.64 10.99 19.86
CA ARG A 66 -12.25 9.96 19.01
C ARG A 66 -13.46 10.42 18.22
N ARG A 67 -14.20 11.41 18.74
CA ARG A 67 -15.38 11.97 18.05
C ARG A 67 -15.04 12.69 16.76
N TYR A 68 -13.81 13.20 16.64
CA TYR A 68 -13.31 13.93 15.48
C TYR A 68 -12.35 13.10 14.62
N GLU A 69 -11.90 11.95 15.10
CA GLU A 69 -11.08 11.04 14.32
C GLU A 69 -11.91 10.34 13.26
N LYS A 70 -11.67 10.72 12.00
CA LYS A 70 -12.31 10.09 10.83
C LYS A 70 -11.58 8.84 10.38
N ILE A 71 -10.33 8.64 10.82
CA ILE A 71 -9.45 7.54 10.46
C ILE A 71 -8.88 6.97 11.76
N PRO A 72 -9.08 5.65 12.04
CA PRO A 72 -8.45 5.02 13.19
C PRO A 72 -6.93 5.19 13.15
N ALA A 73 -6.34 5.59 14.26
CA ALA A 73 -4.90 5.75 14.40
C ALA A 73 -4.39 4.91 15.57
N SER A 74 -3.24 4.26 15.37
CA SER A 74 -2.47 3.60 16.43
C SER A 74 -1.14 4.32 16.56
N VAL A 75 -0.73 4.62 17.78
CA VAL A 75 0.52 5.31 18.11
C VAL A 75 1.39 4.35 18.90
N PHE A 76 2.66 4.25 18.52
CA PHE A 76 3.64 3.38 19.14
C PHE A 76 4.82 4.22 19.67
N GLU A 77 5.43 3.79 20.75
CA GLU A 77 6.62 4.46 21.31
C GLU A 77 7.86 4.23 20.44
N HIS A 78 7.96 3.02 19.88
CA HIS A 78 9.10 2.61 19.06
C HIS A 78 8.65 2.20 17.66
N GLU A 79 9.46 2.54 16.67
CA GLU A 79 9.25 2.12 15.29
C GLU A 79 9.07 0.61 15.14
N SER A 80 9.92 -0.17 15.84
CA SER A 80 9.89 -1.63 15.77
C SER A 80 8.54 -2.24 16.18
N GLU A 81 7.83 -1.63 17.11
CA GLU A 81 6.49 -2.06 17.52
C GLU A 81 5.46 -1.82 16.41
N GLY A 82 5.49 -0.62 15.82
CA GLY A 82 4.62 -0.27 14.71
C GLY A 82 4.89 -1.11 13.46
N VAL A 83 6.16 -1.33 13.14
CA VAL A 83 6.62 -2.23 12.07
C VAL A 83 6.12 -3.65 12.31
N GLY A 84 6.32 -4.20 13.52
CA GLY A 84 5.83 -5.51 13.90
C GLY A 84 4.32 -5.64 13.74
N TYR A 85 3.58 -4.62 14.17
CA TYR A 85 2.12 -4.57 14.05
C TYR A 85 1.66 -4.60 12.58
N VAL A 86 2.26 -3.78 11.70
CA VAL A 86 1.90 -3.77 10.27
C VAL A 86 2.30 -5.08 9.59
N ALA A 87 3.47 -5.64 9.93
CA ALA A 87 3.88 -6.93 9.42
C ALA A 87 2.89 -8.05 9.83
N ASP A 88 2.36 -8.02 11.08
CA ASP A 88 1.31 -8.95 11.52
C ASP A 88 0.01 -8.79 10.72
N LEU A 89 -0.37 -7.56 10.38
CA LEU A 89 -1.54 -7.31 9.54
C LEU A 89 -1.38 -7.93 8.15
N ILE A 90 -0.21 -7.74 7.52
CA ILE A 90 0.09 -8.27 6.19
C ILE A 90 0.08 -9.81 6.22
N VAL A 91 0.84 -10.40 7.14
CA VAL A 91 0.96 -11.87 7.25
C VAL A 91 -0.40 -12.52 7.47
N ARG A 92 -1.21 -11.97 8.38
CA ARG A 92 -2.57 -12.47 8.63
C ARG A 92 -3.48 -12.32 7.41
N ALA A 93 -3.37 -11.21 6.68
CA ALA A 93 -4.18 -10.97 5.48
C ALA A 93 -3.84 -11.98 4.37
N ILE A 94 -2.55 -12.20 4.09
CA ILE A 94 -2.08 -13.20 3.12
C ILE A 94 -2.54 -14.60 3.50
N LYS A 95 -2.33 -15.02 4.76
CA LYS A 95 -2.74 -16.36 5.24
C LYS A 95 -4.24 -16.55 5.07
N LYS A 96 -5.04 -15.58 5.47
CA LYS A 96 -6.50 -15.67 5.34
C LYS A 96 -6.95 -15.74 3.89
N HIS A 97 -6.32 -14.97 2.99
CA HIS A 97 -6.60 -15.03 1.56
C HIS A 97 -6.33 -16.43 1.01
N ASN A 98 -5.17 -17.02 1.36
CA ASN A 98 -4.78 -18.36 0.93
C ASN A 98 -5.70 -19.45 1.51
N GLU A 99 -6.08 -19.36 2.79
CA GLU A 99 -7.03 -20.29 3.43
C GLU A 99 -8.41 -20.26 2.75
N TYR A 100 -8.90 -19.05 2.41
CA TYR A 100 -10.17 -18.89 1.70
C TYR A 100 -10.12 -19.50 0.30
N SER A 101 -9.03 -19.30 -0.41
CA SER A 101 -8.81 -19.84 -1.75
C SER A 101 -8.78 -21.37 -1.74
N LEU A 102 -8.13 -21.97 -0.76
CA LEU A 102 -8.06 -23.44 -0.61
C LEU A 102 -9.41 -24.08 -0.20
N SER A 103 -10.24 -23.36 0.57
CA SER A 103 -11.50 -23.90 1.10
C SER A 103 -12.64 -23.94 0.08
N ASN A 104 -12.53 -23.20 -1.01
CA ASN A 104 -13.61 -23.08 -2.01
C ASN A 104 -13.51 -24.05 -3.20
N GLU A 105 -12.59 -25.03 -3.18
CA GLU A 105 -12.41 -26.08 -4.22
C GLU A 105 -12.29 -25.54 -5.66
N ILE A 106 -12.06 -24.24 -5.84
CA ILE A 106 -11.89 -23.62 -7.16
C ILE A 106 -10.39 -23.62 -7.45
N PHE A 107 -9.85 -24.80 -7.77
CA PHE A 107 -8.43 -25.00 -8.03
C PHE A 107 -7.90 -24.33 -9.30
N GLU A 108 -8.77 -23.80 -10.18
CA GLU A 108 -8.35 -23.32 -11.50
C GLU A 108 -8.13 -21.82 -11.61
N ASP A 109 -8.54 -20.98 -10.59
CA ASP A 109 -8.46 -19.51 -10.69
C ASP A 109 -8.20 -18.82 -9.34
N VAL A 110 -7.24 -19.32 -8.55
CA VAL A 110 -6.85 -18.64 -7.33
C VAL A 110 -6.10 -17.36 -7.67
N GLN A 111 -6.80 -16.22 -7.58
CA GLN A 111 -6.17 -14.93 -7.77
C GLN A 111 -5.18 -14.64 -6.64
N PRO A 112 -4.01 -14.05 -6.93
CA PRO A 112 -3.05 -13.70 -5.90
C PRO A 112 -3.60 -12.61 -4.95
N PHE A 113 -3.13 -12.60 -3.71
CA PHE A 113 -3.34 -11.47 -2.80
C PHE A 113 -2.61 -10.24 -3.33
N VAL A 114 -3.33 -9.15 -3.57
CA VAL A 114 -2.76 -7.95 -4.19
C VAL A 114 -2.30 -6.95 -3.12
N LEU A 115 -0.99 -6.73 -3.06
CA LEU A 115 -0.33 -5.84 -2.12
C LEU A 115 0.19 -4.59 -2.85
N GLY A 116 -0.37 -3.43 -2.53
CA GLY A 116 0.15 -2.15 -2.97
C GLY A 116 1.28 -1.69 -2.06
N LEU A 117 2.42 -1.31 -2.63
CA LEU A 117 3.62 -0.91 -1.89
C LEU A 117 4.17 0.43 -2.35
N THR A 118 4.87 1.11 -1.45
CA THR A 118 5.66 2.31 -1.73
C THR A 118 7.12 2.07 -1.37
N THR A 119 8.01 2.89 -1.89
CA THR A 119 9.43 2.88 -1.50
C THR A 119 9.76 4.05 -0.58
N GLY A 120 11.00 4.12 -0.13
CA GLY A 120 11.50 5.18 0.72
C GLY A 120 11.85 4.72 2.12
N ARG A 121 12.18 5.67 3.00
CA ARG A 121 12.65 5.35 4.35
C ARG A 121 11.57 4.75 5.25
N THR A 122 10.33 5.20 5.10
CA THR A 122 9.22 4.79 5.98
C THR A 122 8.94 3.28 5.95
N PRO A 123 8.83 2.60 4.78
CA PRO A 123 8.55 1.17 4.74
C PRO A 123 9.78 0.27 4.90
N LEU A 124 11.00 0.80 4.95
CA LEU A 124 12.23 0.00 4.96
C LEU A 124 12.27 -1.00 6.12
N GLY A 125 11.97 -0.55 7.33
CA GLY A 125 11.90 -1.43 8.50
C GLY A 125 10.84 -2.52 8.35
N LEU A 126 9.71 -2.21 7.72
CA LEU A 126 8.66 -3.18 7.42
C LEU A 126 9.15 -4.26 6.43
N TYR A 127 9.87 -3.86 5.38
CA TYR A 127 10.41 -4.81 4.40
C TYR A 127 11.40 -5.78 5.05
N HIS A 128 12.32 -5.28 5.86
CA HIS A 128 13.25 -6.13 6.60
C HIS A 128 12.52 -7.10 7.54
N GLU A 129 11.48 -6.65 8.23
CA GLU A 129 10.67 -7.51 9.11
C GLU A 129 9.89 -8.57 8.33
N LEU A 130 9.33 -8.24 7.16
CA LEU A 130 8.65 -9.21 6.30
C LEU A 130 9.61 -10.26 5.75
N VAL A 131 10.83 -9.85 5.32
CA VAL A 131 11.89 -10.77 4.89
C VAL A 131 12.29 -11.71 6.04
N ARG A 132 12.45 -11.19 7.26
CA ARG A 132 12.73 -12.00 8.44
C ARG A 132 11.63 -13.05 8.66
N ARG A 133 10.36 -12.64 8.62
CA ARG A 133 9.21 -13.56 8.77
C ARG A 133 9.13 -14.61 7.68
N TYR A 134 9.44 -14.24 6.46
CA TYR A 134 9.55 -15.20 5.37
C TYR A 134 10.64 -16.25 5.64
N ARG A 135 11.85 -15.80 6.03
CA ARG A 135 12.97 -16.71 6.38
C ARG A 135 12.66 -17.62 7.55
N ASP A 136 11.86 -17.14 8.50
CA ASP A 136 11.38 -17.91 9.65
C ASP A 136 10.21 -18.86 9.29
N GLY A 137 9.80 -18.94 8.01
CA GLY A 137 8.69 -19.78 7.54
C GLY A 137 7.30 -19.32 8.01
N MET A 138 7.19 -18.06 8.46
CA MET A 138 5.91 -17.54 8.97
C MET A 138 4.96 -17.11 7.85
N VAL A 139 5.45 -16.86 6.65
CA VAL A 139 4.66 -16.43 5.49
C VAL A 139 5.36 -16.85 4.20
N SER A 140 4.59 -17.14 3.15
CA SER A 140 5.05 -17.27 1.75
C SER A 140 4.41 -16.15 0.94
N PHE A 141 5.14 -15.62 -0.02
CA PHE A 141 4.68 -14.61 -0.97
C PHE A 141 4.43 -15.19 -2.37
N SER A 142 4.51 -16.51 -2.55
CA SER A 142 4.30 -17.18 -3.85
C SER A 142 2.92 -16.90 -4.46
N ASN A 143 1.90 -16.65 -3.63
CA ASN A 143 0.55 -16.27 -4.07
C ASN A 143 0.24 -14.79 -3.74
N VAL A 144 1.23 -13.91 -3.92
CA VAL A 144 1.08 -12.46 -3.73
C VAL A 144 1.45 -11.77 -5.03
N ALA A 145 0.67 -10.76 -5.43
CA ALA A 145 1.04 -9.82 -6.48
C ALA A 145 1.34 -8.44 -5.85
N VAL A 146 2.40 -7.82 -6.30
CA VAL A 146 2.83 -6.51 -5.82
C VAL A 146 2.62 -5.46 -6.90
N TYR A 147 1.97 -4.34 -6.52
CA TYR A 147 1.90 -3.13 -7.34
C TYR A 147 2.60 -1.98 -6.63
N SER A 148 3.67 -1.43 -7.26
CA SER A 148 4.39 -0.27 -6.73
C SER A 148 3.63 1.03 -7.01
N LEU A 149 3.66 1.94 -6.04
CA LEU A 149 2.92 3.21 -6.08
C LEU A 149 3.44 4.16 -7.17
N ASP A 150 4.75 4.22 -7.36
CA ASP A 150 5.38 5.23 -8.20
C ASP A 150 6.77 4.80 -8.75
N GLU A 151 7.26 5.57 -9.73
CA GLU A 151 8.63 5.51 -10.22
C GLU A 151 9.03 6.89 -10.77
N PHE A 152 10.31 7.23 -10.69
CA PHE A 152 10.86 8.41 -11.36
C PHE A 152 10.81 8.28 -12.88
N TYR A 153 10.81 9.42 -13.59
CA TYR A 153 10.77 9.45 -15.05
C TYR A 153 11.60 10.60 -15.62
N PRO A 154 12.49 10.34 -16.60
CA PRO A 154 12.91 9.00 -17.03
C PRO A 154 13.92 8.38 -16.07
N ILE A 155 13.90 7.05 -15.90
CA ILE A 155 14.92 6.31 -15.14
C ILE A 155 14.90 4.83 -15.53
N GLY A 156 16.08 4.20 -15.58
CA GLY A 156 16.24 2.77 -15.79
C GLY A 156 15.97 1.96 -14.52
N ALA A 157 15.45 0.75 -14.67
CA ALA A 157 15.16 -0.14 -13.53
C ALA A 157 16.44 -0.62 -12.80
N ASP A 158 17.59 -0.56 -13.44
CA ASP A 158 18.90 -0.91 -12.92
C ASP A 158 19.64 0.26 -12.23
N GLU A 159 19.09 1.46 -12.31
CA GLU A 159 19.67 2.62 -11.63
C GLU A 159 19.39 2.57 -10.12
N PRO A 160 20.41 2.72 -9.25
CA PRO A 160 20.26 2.59 -7.79
C PRO A 160 19.23 3.54 -7.15
N GLN A 161 18.89 4.63 -7.84
CA GLN A 161 17.92 5.62 -7.41
C GLN A 161 16.47 5.26 -7.81
N SER A 162 16.32 4.35 -8.78
CA SER A 162 15.01 3.85 -9.22
C SER A 162 14.24 3.21 -8.07
N ARG A 163 12.92 3.40 -8.07
CA ARG A 163 12.02 2.71 -7.12
C ARG A 163 12.03 1.21 -7.37
N ASN A 164 12.13 0.82 -8.64
CA ASN A 164 12.26 -0.57 -9.06
C ASN A 164 13.50 -1.21 -8.42
N TYR A 165 14.68 -0.63 -8.64
CA TYR A 165 15.92 -1.12 -8.04
C TYR A 165 15.79 -1.28 -6.53
N ARG A 166 15.33 -0.21 -5.85
CA ARG A 166 15.27 -0.20 -4.40
C ARG A 166 14.33 -1.22 -3.80
N ILE A 167 13.13 -1.39 -4.34
CA ILE A 167 12.20 -2.37 -3.79
C ILE A 167 12.67 -3.81 -4.01
N HIS A 168 13.39 -4.05 -5.10
CA HIS A 168 14.05 -5.34 -5.34
C HIS A 168 15.13 -5.60 -4.31
N GLU A 169 16.06 -4.66 -4.11
CA GLU A 169 17.17 -4.80 -3.15
C GLU A 169 16.68 -4.89 -1.69
N GLU A 170 15.67 -4.14 -1.34
CA GLU A 170 15.20 -4.04 0.04
C GLU A 170 14.18 -5.15 0.40
N PHE A 171 13.51 -5.78 -0.59
CA PHE A 171 12.43 -6.71 -0.32
C PHE A 171 12.29 -7.86 -1.32
N LEU A 172 12.00 -7.57 -2.60
CA LEU A 172 11.49 -8.58 -3.53
C LEU A 172 12.51 -9.68 -3.86
N ASN A 173 13.80 -9.36 -3.90
CA ASN A 173 14.88 -10.34 -4.13
C ASN A 173 15.08 -11.33 -2.95
N HIS A 174 14.42 -11.08 -1.82
CA HIS A 174 14.64 -11.84 -0.58
C HIS A 174 13.47 -12.74 -0.19
N ILE A 175 12.44 -12.83 -1.04
CA ILE A 175 11.20 -13.59 -0.80
C ILE A 175 10.85 -14.46 -2.02
N ASP A 176 9.87 -15.35 -1.88
CA ASP A 176 9.43 -16.30 -2.91
C ASP A 176 8.33 -15.77 -3.85
N ILE A 177 8.26 -14.45 -4.05
CA ILE A 177 7.31 -13.86 -4.99
C ILE A 177 7.63 -14.26 -6.43
N LEU A 178 6.61 -14.58 -7.22
CA LEU A 178 6.79 -14.92 -8.63
C LEU A 178 7.08 -13.66 -9.46
N PRO A 179 8.05 -13.67 -10.39
CA PRO A 179 8.41 -12.50 -11.19
C PRO A 179 7.24 -11.90 -11.96
N GLU A 180 6.33 -12.72 -12.48
CA GLU A 180 5.12 -12.30 -13.18
C GLU A 180 4.10 -11.55 -12.30
N ASN A 181 4.23 -11.66 -11.00
CA ASN A 181 3.39 -10.99 -10.01
C ASN A 181 4.00 -9.67 -9.50
N ILE A 182 5.13 -9.24 -10.05
CA ILE A 182 5.79 -7.98 -9.69
C ILE A 182 5.45 -6.92 -10.73
N HIS A 183 4.71 -5.89 -10.32
CA HIS A 183 4.29 -4.79 -11.17
C HIS A 183 4.82 -3.47 -10.62
N ILE A 184 5.78 -2.89 -11.31
CA ILE A 184 6.40 -1.61 -10.96
C ILE A 184 6.32 -0.71 -12.21
N PRO A 185 6.01 0.58 -12.09
CA PRO A 185 5.98 1.46 -13.25
C PRO A 185 7.33 1.49 -13.96
N ASP A 186 7.31 1.40 -15.29
CA ASP A 186 8.51 1.43 -16.13
C ASP A 186 8.89 2.88 -16.46
N GLY A 187 9.98 3.36 -15.86
CA GLY A 187 10.52 4.70 -16.07
C GLY A 187 11.22 4.90 -17.43
N THR A 188 11.31 3.87 -18.28
CA THR A 188 11.95 3.95 -19.60
C THR A 188 10.97 4.07 -20.76
N VAL A 189 9.67 4.03 -20.50
CA VAL A 189 8.62 4.14 -21.53
C VAL A 189 8.79 5.43 -22.31
N PRO A 190 8.82 5.40 -23.66
CA PRO A 190 8.90 6.63 -24.46
C PRO A 190 7.76 7.61 -24.15
N GLU A 191 8.06 8.90 -24.07
CA GLU A 191 7.09 9.94 -23.71
C GLU A 191 5.83 9.89 -24.59
N SER A 192 5.99 9.59 -25.88
CA SER A 192 4.86 9.46 -26.81
C SER A 192 3.87 8.31 -26.49
N ARG A 193 4.28 7.36 -25.60
CA ARG A 193 3.45 6.23 -25.17
C ARG A 193 3.07 6.28 -23.69
N ILE A 194 3.60 7.25 -22.94
CA ILE A 194 3.50 7.26 -21.48
C ILE A 194 2.04 7.33 -21.00
N SER A 195 1.19 8.12 -21.64
CA SER A 195 -0.22 8.23 -21.27
C SER A 195 -0.93 6.87 -21.40
N ARG A 196 -0.76 6.20 -22.54
CA ARG A 196 -1.34 4.88 -22.77
C ARG A 196 -0.78 3.81 -21.84
N TYR A 197 0.50 3.91 -21.52
CA TYR A 197 1.14 3.03 -20.55
C TYR A 197 0.53 3.20 -19.14
N CYS A 198 0.41 4.43 -18.66
CA CYS A 198 -0.21 4.73 -17.36
C CYS A 198 -1.66 4.22 -17.30
N GLU A 199 -2.43 4.38 -18.36
CA GLU A 199 -3.79 3.82 -18.45
C GLU A 199 -3.80 2.29 -18.41
N SER A 200 -2.83 1.63 -19.06
CA SER A 200 -2.73 0.16 -19.03
C SER A 200 -2.30 -0.34 -17.66
N TYR A 201 -1.35 0.33 -17.01
CA TYR A 201 -0.93 0.02 -15.64
C TYR A 201 -2.12 0.15 -14.68
N ASP A 202 -2.86 1.23 -14.76
CA ASP A 202 -4.01 1.49 -13.91
C ASP A 202 -5.16 0.50 -14.15
N ARG A 203 -5.35 0.02 -15.40
CA ARG A 203 -6.33 -1.03 -15.72
C ARG A 203 -5.90 -2.41 -15.24
N ALA A 204 -4.58 -2.70 -15.21
CA ALA A 204 -4.06 -3.95 -14.68
C ALA A 204 -4.28 -4.05 -13.17
N ILE A 205 -4.38 -2.92 -12.48
CA ILE A 205 -4.78 -2.86 -11.06
C ILE A 205 -6.29 -3.05 -10.98
N ASN A 206 -6.73 -4.29 -11.11
CA ASN A 206 -8.15 -4.61 -10.98
C ASN A 206 -8.65 -4.39 -9.55
N HIS A 207 -7.82 -4.76 -8.57
CA HIS A 207 -8.12 -4.73 -7.15
C HIS A 207 -6.82 -4.60 -6.35
N ILE A 208 -6.86 -4.01 -5.16
CA ILE A 208 -5.79 -4.01 -4.17
C ILE A 208 -6.40 -4.41 -2.82
N ASP A 209 -6.01 -5.58 -2.29
CA ASP A 209 -6.48 -6.05 -0.99
C ASP A 209 -5.94 -5.19 0.16
N LEU A 210 -4.66 -4.82 0.06
CA LEU A 210 -4.00 -4.02 1.09
C LEU A 210 -2.96 -3.08 0.45
N MET A 211 -3.11 -1.79 0.69
CA MET A 211 -2.17 -0.75 0.28
C MET A 211 -1.35 -0.28 1.49
N ILE A 212 -0.04 -0.39 1.40
CA ILE A 212 0.90 0.20 2.37
C ILE A 212 1.46 1.48 1.78
N ILE A 213 1.32 2.58 2.50
CA ILE A 213 1.67 3.91 1.98
C ILE A 213 2.29 4.77 3.08
N GLY A 214 3.26 5.60 2.70
CA GLY A 214 3.76 6.69 3.52
C GLY A 214 3.07 8.01 3.21
N VAL A 215 3.35 9.03 4.00
CA VAL A 215 2.96 10.41 3.74
C VAL A 215 4.22 11.26 3.57
N GLY A 216 4.26 12.06 2.52
CA GLY A 216 5.37 12.99 2.31
C GLY A 216 5.27 14.24 3.20
N GLU A 217 6.34 15.03 3.24
CA GLU A 217 6.45 16.21 4.11
C GLU A 217 5.38 17.29 3.83
N GLN A 218 4.83 17.32 2.61
CA GLN A 218 3.75 18.22 2.21
C GLN A 218 2.36 17.55 2.29
N GLY A 219 2.25 16.37 2.90
CA GLY A 219 1.02 15.60 2.99
C GLY A 219 0.67 14.79 1.74
N GLN A 220 1.58 14.72 0.75
CA GLN A 220 1.36 13.98 -0.49
C GLN A 220 1.47 12.47 -0.29
N LEU A 221 0.69 11.72 -1.07
CA LEU A 221 0.74 10.27 -1.21
C LEU A 221 1.43 9.92 -2.53
N GLY A 222 2.60 9.26 -2.48
CA GLY A 222 3.45 9.13 -3.65
C GLY A 222 3.85 10.50 -4.20
N PHE A 223 3.72 10.69 -5.50
CA PHE A 223 3.92 12.00 -6.13
C PHE A 223 2.60 12.76 -6.42
N ASN A 224 1.54 12.46 -5.66
CA ASN A 224 0.32 13.27 -5.70
C ASN A 224 0.50 14.51 -4.83
N GLU A 225 1.19 15.53 -5.38
CA GLU A 225 1.48 16.79 -4.71
C GLU A 225 0.21 17.64 -4.48
N PRO A 226 0.28 18.70 -3.62
CA PRO A 226 -0.84 19.60 -3.40
C PRO A 226 -1.44 20.10 -4.71
N GLY A 227 -2.78 20.06 -4.82
CA GLY A 227 -3.50 20.37 -6.06
C GLY A 227 -3.83 19.14 -6.92
N SER A 228 -3.37 17.95 -6.55
CA SER A 228 -3.79 16.72 -7.22
C SER A 228 -5.29 16.48 -7.05
N TYR A 229 -5.96 16.15 -8.16
CA TYR A 229 -7.40 15.92 -8.17
C TYR A 229 -7.76 14.57 -7.53
N GLU A 230 -8.82 14.53 -6.72
CA GLU A 230 -9.24 13.33 -5.98
C GLU A 230 -9.56 12.12 -6.87
N LYS A 231 -10.02 12.36 -8.12
CA LYS A 231 -10.33 11.30 -9.10
C LYS A 231 -9.18 11.05 -10.08
N SER A 232 -7.97 11.54 -9.76
CA SER A 232 -6.81 11.26 -10.59
C SER A 232 -6.50 9.77 -10.61
N ARG A 233 -6.13 9.30 -11.80
CA ARG A 233 -5.67 7.95 -12.08
C ARG A 233 -4.15 7.93 -12.20
N THR A 234 -3.57 6.76 -12.43
CA THR A 234 -2.14 6.62 -12.69
C THR A 234 -1.73 7.50 -13.87
N ARG A 235 -0.69 8.31 -13.69
CA ARG A 235 -0.27 9.31 -14.66
C ARG A 235 1.17 9.76 -14.48
N LEU A 236 1.73 10.34 -15.53
CA LEU A 236 2.95 11.13 -15.44
C LEU A 236 2.65 12.48 -14.78
N VAL A 237 3.47 12.86 -13.82
CA VAL A 237 3.38 14.14 -13.10
C VAL A 237 4.71 14.88 -13.16
N GLN A 238 4.64 16.22 -13.18
CA GLN A 238 5.81 17.06 -12.99
C GLN A 238 6.05 17.25 -11.49
N LEU A 239 7.29 17.06 -11.06
CA LEU A 239 7.69 17.24 -9.66
C LEU A 239 7.98 18.71 -9.36
N SER A 240 7.47 19.21 -8.25
CA SER A 240 7.81 20.55 -7.75
C SER A 240 9.29 20.63 -7.38
N HIS A 241 9.79 21.86 -7.30
CA HIS A 241 11.16 22.11 -6.84
C HIS A 241 11.40 21.51 -5.44
N ASP A 242 10.42 21.62 -4.54
CA ASP A 242 10.54 21.13 -3.16
C ASP A 242 10.59 19.60 -3.13
N SER A 243 9.73 18.92 -3.90
CA SER A 243 9.79 17.46 -4.04
C SER A 243 11.13 16.99 -4.60
N ARG A 244 11.65 17.66 -5.62
CA ARG A 244 12.98 17.35 -6.18
C ARG A 244 14.09 17.60 -5.16
N LYS A 245 14.01 18.67 -4.39
CA LYS A 245 14.97 18.99 -3.33
C LYS A 245 14.98 17.90 -2.24
N ILE A 246 13.82 17.41 -1.80
CA ILE A 246 13.70 16.32 -0.84
C ILE A 246 14.34 15.02 -1.38
N GLN A 247 14.12 14.73 -2.66
CA GLN A 247 14.64 13.51 -3.29
C GLN A 247 16.11 13.61 -3.71
N SER A 248 16.67 14.82 -3.80
CA SER A 248 18.01 15.07 -4.35
C SER A 248 19.14 14.38 -3.59
N SER A 249 18.93 14.01 -2.33
CA SER A 249 19.90 13.24 -1.55
C SER A 249 20.14 11.82 -2.06
N ALA A 250 19.20 11.28 -2.86
CA ALA A 250 19.36 9.98 -3.51
C ALA A 250 20.08 10.09 -4.88
N PHE A 251 20.26 11.31 -5.40
CA PHE A 251 20.93 11.64 -6.64
C PHE A 251 22.19 12.48 -6.36
N SER A 252 22.95 12.82 -7.38
CA SER A 252 24.13 13.69 -7.24
C SER A 252 23.79 15.17 -7.00
N GLY A 253 22.52 15.48 -6.82
CA GLY A 253 22.00 16.82 -6.56
C GLY A 253 20.63 17.04 -7.20
N ILE A 254 20.10 18.25 -7.03
CA ILE A 254 18.76 18.60 -7.54
C ILE A 254 18.71 18.62 -9.07
N ASP A 255 19.83 18.94 -9.74
CA ASP A 255 19.88 19.02 -11.19
C ASP A 255 19.82 17.61 -11.82
N ASP A 256 20.36 16.61 -11.14
CA ASP A 256 20.31 15.21 -11.55
C ASP A 256 19.03 14.51 -11.10
N THR A 257 18.23 15.13 -10.24
CA THR A 257 16.94 14.58 -9.81
C THR A 257 15.91 14.70 -10.95
N PRO A 258 15.25 13.61 -11.34
CA PRO A 258 14.24 13.64 -12.40
C PRO A 258 13.19 14.72 -12.15
N LYS A 259 12.74 15.34 -13.25
CA LYS A 259 11.73 16.42 -13.22
C LYS A 259 10.32 15.86 -13.19
N MET A 260 10.15 14.59 -13.52
CA MET A 260 8.86 13.93 -13.64
C MET A 260 8.86 12.58 -12.92
N ALA A 261 7.67 12.07 -12.67
CA ALA A 261 7.47 10.75 -12.11
C ALA A 261 6.14 10.16 -12.62
N ILE A 262 6.06 8.83 -12.67
CA ILE A 262 4.81 8.09 -12.83
C ILE A 262 4.29 7.82 -11.42
N THR A 263 3.02 8.10 -11.14
CA THR A 263 2.43 7.81 -9.83
C THR A 263 0.99 7.33 -9.95
N MET A 264 0.61 6.34 -9.13
CA MET A 264 -0.80 6.01 -8.95
C MET A 264 -1.56 7.27 -8.53
N GLY A 265 -2.72 7.49 -9.12
CA GLY A 265 -3.57 8.61 -8.73
C GLY A 265 -4.32 8.35 -7.43
N ILE A 266 -4.90 9.40 -6.87
CA ILE A 266 -5.65 9.33 -5.61
C ILE A 266 -6.82 8.34 -5.72
N ASP A 267 -7.58 8.36 -6.84
CA ASP A 267 -8.68 7.42 -7.06
C ASP A 267 -8.21 5.97 -7.10
N THR A 268 -7.05 5.70 -7.73
CA THR A 268 -6.47 4.36 -7.80
C THR A 268 -6.10 3.85 -6.40
N ILE A 269 -5.41 4.67 -5.60
CA ILE A 269 -5.04 4.35 -4.22
C ILE A 269 -6.28 4.10 -3.38
N MET A 270 -7.27 4.97 -3.49
CA MET A 270 -8.47 4.96 -2.65
C MET A 270 -9.44 3.81 -2.95
N ARG A 271 -9.22 3.06 -4.04
CA ARG A 271 -9.99 1.84 -4.36
C ARG A 271 -9.47 0.59 -3.64
N ALA A 272 -8.32 0.67 -2.97
CA ALA A 272 -7.84 -0.44 -2.16
C ALA A 272 -8.83 -0.76 -1.02
N ASP A 273 -9.05 -2.05 -0.76
CA ASP A 273 -9.96 -2.50 0.32
C ASP A 273 -9.49 -2.00 1.67
N LYS A 274 -8.19 -2.03 1.89
CA LYS A 274 -7.57 -1.52 3.10
C LYS A 274 -6.33 -0.69 2.77
N ILE A 275 -6.20 0.44 3.43
CA ILE A 275 -5.03 1.30 3.34
C ILE A 275 -4.41 1.42 4.73
N VAL A 276 -3.12 1.15 4.82
CA VAL A 276 -2.30 1.40 6.01
C VAL A 276 -1.34 2.54 5.68
N LEU A 277 -1.56 3.69 6.28
CA LEU A 277 -0.67 4.84 6.18
C LEU A 277 0.29 4.81 7.36
N MET A 278 1.58 4.75 7.06
CA MET A 278 2.68 4.75 8.03
C MET A 278 3.34 6.12 8.05
N ALA A 279 3.60 6.65 9.23
CA ALA A 279 4.29 7.92 9.40
C ALA A 279 5.19 7.89 10.65
N TRP A 280 6.33 8.57 10.54
CA TRP A 280 7.28 8.78 11.62
C TRP A 280 7.19 10.23 12.09
N GLY A 281 7.38 10.46 13.40
CA GLY A 281 7.43 11.78 13.99
C GLY A 281 8.79 12.13 14.55
#